data_863feea3294628a6343eca91d6db67bf
#
_entry.id   863feea3294628a6343eca91d6db67bf
#
_cell.length_a   1.000
_cell.length_b   1.000
_cell.length_c   1.000
_cell.angle_alpha   90.00
_cell.angle_beta   90.00
_cell.angle_gamma   90.00
#
_symmetry.space_group_name_H-M   'P 1'
#
loop_
_entity.id
_entity.type
_entity.pdbx_description
1 polymer ?
#
loop_
_entity_poly.entity_id
_entity_poly.type
_entity_poly.pdbx_seq_one_letter_code
_entity_poly.pdbx_strand_id
1 'polypeptide(L)'
;MTAPSVSSLFDEIATLFASAPSQNMILEFRPSQATIDRANRLLELNRANALDEASRRELDQFEHAELLMRLVKARIRASQNKDSTLR
;
A
#
# COMPACT_ATOMS: atom_id res chain seq x y z
N MET A 1 -17.60 -20.59 2.98
CA MET A 1 -16.88 -19.35 3.09
C MET A 1 -16.03 -19.10 1.87
N THR A 2 -16.07 -17.96 1.41
CA THR A 2 -15.34 -17.63 0.23
C THR A 2 -14.35 -16.56 0.53
N ALA A 3 -13.14 -16.89 0.41
CA ALA A 3 -12.12 -15.90 0.60
C ALA A 3 -12.16 -14.92 -0.57
N PRO A 4 -11.89 -13.67 -0.34
CA PRO A 4 -11.69 -12.77 -1.45
C PRO A 4 -10.52 -13.29 -2.26
N SER A 5 -10.61 -13.11 -3.54
CA SER A 5 -9.59 -13.61 -4.43
C SER A 5 -8.32 -12.79 -4.37
N VAL A 6 -8.39 -11.57 -3.87
CA VAL A 6 -7.25 -10.66 -3.83
C VAL A 6 -7.14 -10.09 -2.45
N SER A 7 -5.96 -10.17 -1.88
CA SER A 7 -5.67 -9.51 -0.60
C SER A 7 -5.66 -8.02 -0.81
N SER A 8 -6.15 -7.30 0.18
CA SER A 8 -6.07 -5.85 0.12
C SER A 8 -4.63 -5.41 0.34
N LEU A 9 -4.33 -4.19 -0.04
CA LEU A 9 -3.01 -3.63 0.24
C LEU A 9 -2.76 -3.57 1.74
N PHE A 10 -3.79 -3.25 2.55
CA PHE A 10 -3.64 -3.29 3.99
C PHE A 10 -3.22 -4.67 4.49
N ASP A 11 -3.81 -5.73 3.93
CA ASP A 11 -3.42 -7.09 4.32
C ASP A 11 -1.97 -7.37 4.00
N GLU A 12 -1.50 -6.92 2.85
CA GLU A 12 -0.11 -7.13 2.47
C GLU A 12 0.83 -6.35 3.38
N ILE A 13 0.45 -5.13 3.74
CA ILE A 13 1.23 -4.33 4.67
C ILE A 13 1.26 -4.98 6.05
N ALA A 14 0.11 -5.47 6.50
CA ALA A 14 0.05 -6.14 7.81
C ALA A 14 0.95 -7.38 7.83
N THR A 15 0.95 -8.14 6.73
CA THR A 15 1.81 -9.31 6.62
C THR A 15 3.27 -8.90 6.67
N LEU A 16 3.62 -7.84 5.96
CA LEU A 16 4.99 -7.32 5.99
C LEU A 16 5.41 -6.97 7.42
N PHE A 17 4.60 -6.19 8.11
CA PHE A 17 4.99 -5.75 9.45
C PHE A 17 5.00 -6.91 10.45
N ALA A 18 4.13 -7.89 10.27
CA ALA A 18 4.11 -9.06 11.14
C ALA A 18 5.39 -9.88 11.03
N SER A 19 6.14 -9.72 9.95
CA SER A 19 7.40 -10.44 9.76
C SER A 19 8.59 -9.73 10.43
N ALA A 20 8.36 -8.65 11.14
CA ALA A 20 9.41 -7.85 11.78
C ALA A 20 10.48 -7.42 10.77
N PRO A 21 10.09 -6.66 9.76
CA PRO A 21 10.99 -6.34 8.66
C PRO A 21 12.05 -5.32 9.06
N SER A 22 13.17 -5.38 8.37
CA SER A 22 14.17 -4.32 8.46
C SER A 22 13.65 -3.07 7.75
N GLN A 23 14.30 -1.94 8.00
CA GLN A 23 13.94 -0.71 7.30
C GLN A 23 14.10 -0.88 5.79
N ASN A 24 15.13 -1.57 5.34
CA ASN A 24 15.31 -1.79 3.91
C ASN A 24 14.20 -2.62 3.31
N MET A 25 13.74 -3.63 4.03
CA MET A 25 12.61 -4.43 3.55
C MET A 25 11.35 -3.58 3.38
N ILE A 26 11.15 -2.65 4.29
CA ILE A 26 10.00 -1.73 4.18
C ILE A 26 10.18 -0.81 2.97
N LEU A 27 11.38 -0.25 2.80
CA LEU A 27 11.63 0.66 1.69
C LEU A 27 11.46 -0.03 0.33
N GLU A 28 11.74 -1.33 0.27
CA GLU A 28 11.64 -2.09 -0.97
C GLU A 28 10.29 -2.74 -1.18
N PHE A 29 9.41 -2.61 -0.21
CA PHE A 29 8.09 -3.23 -0.31
C PHE A 29 7.34 -2.76 -1.54
N ARG A 30 6.73 -3.72 -2.24
CA ARG A 30 5.82 -3.45 -3.35
C ARG A 30 4.59 -4.33 -3.18
N PRO A 31 3.41 -3.81 -3.53
CA PRO A 31 2.21 -4.65 -3.53
C PRO A 31 2.35 -5.78 -4.54
N SER A 32 1.59 -6.85 -4.33
CA SER A 32 1.55 -7.92 -5.31
C SER A 32 0.98 -7.41 -6.63
N GLN A 33 1.29 -8.13 -7.71
CA GLN A 33 0.79 -7.75 -9.02
C GLN A 33 -0.73 -7.78 -9.05
N ALA A 34 -1.35 -8.74 -8.36
CA ALA A 34 -2.80 -8.82 -8.31
C ALA A 34 -3.40 -7.56 -7.67
N THR A 35 -2.78 -7.07 -6.62
CA THR A 35 -3.25 -5.85 -5.96
C THR A 35 -3.05 -4.63 -6.84
N ILE A 36 -1.93 -4.55 -7.55
CA ILE A 36 -1.69 -3.46 -8.49
C ILE A 36 -2.72 -3.47 -9.61
N ASP A 37 -2.99 -4.66 -10.16
CA ASP A 37 -3.98 -4.78 -11.24
C ASP A 37 -5.37 -4.36 -10.76
N ARG A 38 -5.73 -4.76 -9.54
CA ARG A 38 -7.03 -4.38 -9.00
C ARG A 38 -7.13 -2.87 -8.81
N ALA A 39 -6.07 -2.25 -8.30
CA ALA A 39 -6.04 -0.80 -8.12
C ALA A 39 -6.19 -0.09 -9.46
N ASN A 40 -5.49 -0.56 -10.48
CA ASN A 40 -5.59 0.04 -11.80
C ASN A 40 -6.99 -0.09 -12.37
N ARG A 41 -7.64 -1.24 -12.13
CA ARG A 41 -9.01 -1.43 -12.58
C ARG A 41 -9.95 -0.44 -11.90
N LEU A 42 -9.79 -0.25 -10.59
CA LEU A 42 -10.61 0.70 -9.86
C LEU A 42 -10.40 2.13 -10.35
N LEU A 43 -9.16 2.48 -10.66
CA LEU A 43 -8.87 3.81 -11.20
C LEU A 43 -9.51 4.01 -12.57
N GLU A 44 -9.50 2.98 -13.42
CA GLU A 44 -10.18 3.05 -14.71
C GLU A 44 -11.68 3.28 -14.53
N LEU A 45 -12.29 2.52 -13.63
CA LEU A 45 -13.71 2.67 -13.36
C LEU A 45 -14.02 4.05 -12.82
N ASN A 46 -13.15 4.59 -11.99
CA ASN A 46 -13.33 5.92 -11.44
C ASN A 46 -13.30 6.98 -12.55
N ARG A 47 -12.35 6.86 -13.46
CA ARG A 47 -12.27 7.80 -14.59
C ARG A 47 -13.51 7.73 -15.48
N ALA A 48 -14.12 6.56 -15.57
CA ALA A 48 -15.33 6.38 -16.37
C ALA A 48 -16.59 6.71 -15.58
N ASN A 49 -16.46 7.15 -14.32
CA ASN A 49 -17.59 7.44 -13.45
C ASN A 49 -18.46 6.20 -13.22
N ALA A 50 -17.82 5.04 -13.17
CA ALA A 50 -18.52 3.76 -13.13
C ALA A 50 -18.28 3.00 -11.83
N LEU A 51 -17.74 3.65 -10.79
CA LEU A 51 -17.57 2.99 -9.50
C LEU A 51 -18.90 2.89 -8.78
N ASP A 52 -19.24 1.68 -8.33
CA ASP A 52 -20.33 1.55 -7.37
C ASP A 52 -19.80 1.87 -5.97
N GLU A 53 -20.68 1.82 -4.99
CA GLU A 53 -20.32 2.25 -3.65
C GLU A 53 -19.27 1.32 -3.02
N ALA A 54 -19.41 0.02 -3.24
CA ALA A 54 -18.44 -0.92 -2.67
C ALA A 54 -17.06 -0.74 -3.30
N SER A 55 -17.01 -0.52 -4.60
CA SER A 55 -15.72 -0.30 -5.29
C SER A 55 -15.10 1.02 -4.89
N ARG A 56 -15.92 2.04 -4.64
CA ARG A 56 -15.40 3.32 -4.16
C ARG A 56 -14.74 3.17 -2.81
N ARG A 57 -15.35 2.42 -1.90
CA ARG A 57 -14.75 2.17 -0.60
C ARG A 57 -13.45 1.39 -0.72
N GLU A 58 -13.43 0.43 -1.65
CA GLU A 58 -12.21 -0.33 -1.90
C GLU A 58 -11.09 0.57 -2.39
N LEU A 59 -11.40 1.47 -3.31
CA LEU A 59 -10.39 2.41 -3.81
C LEU A 59 -9.91 3.34 -2.70
N ASP A 60 -10.83 3.83 -1.86
CA ASP A 60 -10.45 4.68 -0.75
C ASP A 60 -9.49 3.97 0.20
N GLN A 61 -9.76 2.70 0.52
CA GLN A 61 -8.88 1.92 1.38
C GLN A 61 -7.51 1.74 0.73
N PHE A 62 -7.49 1.49 -0.56
CA PHE A 62 -6.24 1.34 -1.27
C PHE A 62 -5.41 2.62 -1.18
N GLU A 63 -6.05 3.76 -1.38
CA GLU A 63 -5.36 5.04 -1.34
C GLU A 63 -4.84 5.35 0.07
N HIS A 64 -5.61 5.01 1.10
CA HIS A 64 -5.17 5.20 2.47
C HIS A 64 -3.98 4.32 2.80
N ALA A 65 -4.01 3.06 2.36
CA ALA A 65 -2.89 2.15 2.61
C ALA A 65 -1.64 2.62 1.89
N GLU A 66 -1.80 3.10 0.67
CA GLU A 66 -0.67 3.62 -0.09
C GLU A 66 -0.08 4.85 0.60
N LEU A 67 -0.93 5.73 1.09
CA LEU A 67 -0.47 6.91 1.81
C LEU A 67 0.30 6.52 3.06
N LEU A 68 -0.21 5.54 3.81
CA LEU A 68 0.48 5.06 5.00
C LEU A 68 1.89 4.61 4.67
N MET A 69 2.02 3.77 3.63
CA MET A 69 3.34 3.27 3.26
C MET A 69 4.26 4.39 2.78
N ARG A 70 3.70 5.36 2.08
CA ARG A 70 4.49 6.50 1.63
C ARG A 70 5.02 7.28 2.81
N LEU A 71 4.19 7.49 3.82
CA LEU A 71 4.62 8.21 5.03
C LEU A 71 5.66 7.41 5.81
N VAL A 72 5.47 6.11 5.94
CA VAL A 72 6.44 5.26 6.64
C VAL A 72 7.78 5.32 5.92
N LYS A 73 7.78 5.16 4.61
CA LYS A 73 9.02 5.20 3.85
C LYS A 73 9.70 6.55 3.96
N ALA A 74 8.92 7.63 3.94
CA ALA A 74 9.47 8.96 4.08
C ALA A 74 10.14 9.16 5.44
N ARG A 75 9.52 8.62 6.50
CA ARG A 75 10.08 8.71 7.84
C ARG A 75 11.37 7.92 7.97
N ILE A 76 11.42 6.74 7.36
CA ILE A 76 12.63 5.94 7.35
C ILE A 76 13.75 6.69 6.65
N ARG A 77 13.47 7.24 5.48
CA ARG A 77 14.50 7.98 4.72
C ARG A 77 15.00 9.19 5.48
N ALA A 78 14.09 9.91 6.11
CA ALA A 78 14.47 11.09 6.91
C ALA A 78 15.37 10.68 8.07
N SER A 79 15.07 9.57 8.72
CA SER A 79 15.87 9.07 9.82
C SER A 79 17.26 8.68 9.34
N GLN A 80 17.36 8.00 8.20
CA GLN A 80 18.65 7.60 7.65
C GLN A 80 19.47 8.82 7.23
N ASN A 81 18.84 9.82 6.62
CA ASN A 81 19.53 11.03 6.22
C ASN A 81 20.01 11.81 7.45
N LYS A 82 19.19 11.85 8.49
CA LYS A 82 19.55 12.55 9.71
C LYS A 82 20.79 11.91 10.33
N ASP A 83 20.85 10.59 10.34
CA ASP A 83 22.02 9.88 10.86
C ASP A 83 23.26 10.25 10.05
N SER A 84 23.13 10.32 8.73
CA SER A 84 24.24 10.75 7.88
C SER A 84 24.68 12.16 8.17
N THR A 85 23.73 13.04 8.42
CA THR A 85 24.01 14.45 8.64
C THR A 85 24.75 14.69 9.94
N LEU A 86 24.54 13.85 10.90
CA LEU A 86 25.14 14.03 12.23
C LEU A 86 26.61 13.67 12.28
N ARG A 87 27.16 13.21 11.23
CA ARG A 87 28.57 12.82 11.21
C ARG A 87 29.50 13.97 11.07
#